data_5b5c8e6c9998d235cc389d8719be87bf
#
_entry.id   5b5c8e6c9998d235cc389d8719be87bf
#
_cell.length_a   1.000
_cell.length_b   1.000
_cell.length_c   1.000
_cell.angle_alpha   90.00
_cell.angle_beta   90.00
_cell.angle_gamma   90.00
#
_symmetry.space_group_name_H-M   'P 1'
#
loop_
_entity.id
_entity.type
_entity.pdbx_description
1 polymer ?
#
loop_
_entity_poly.entity_id
_entity_poly.type
_entity_poly.pdbx_seq_one_letter_code
_entity_poly.pdbx_strand_id
1 'polypeptide(L)'
;LERVFALLPRLRDRQTQLAGSLSGGEQQMLAIGRAMMAGPRLLLLDEPSLGLAPRLAAEIIGTLATLNQQGLPVLLVEQRAPMALKIARRAYLMAVGRIVAEVTPDEIASPHDLARYYFSHESV
;
A
#
# COMPACT_ATOMS: atom_id res chain seq x y z
N LEU A 1 -3.48 -21.56 0.92
CA LEU A 1 -2.81 -21.12 2.16
C LEU A 1 -1.29 -21.03 1.96
N GLU A 2 -0.63 -22.04 1.38
CA GLU A 2 0.82 -22.05 1.14
C GLU A 2 1.31 -20.82 0.34
N ARG A 3 0.56 -20.40 -0.69
CA ARG A 3 0.87 -19.18 -1.46
C ARG A 3 0.87 -17.93 -0.58
N VAL A 4 -0.04 -17.85 0.38
CA VAL A 4 -0.11 -16.72 1.33
C VAL A 4 1.10 -16.75 2.26
N PHE A 5 1.48 -17.90 2.78
CA PHE A 5 2.66 -18.03 3.63
C PHE A 5 3.99 -17.81 2.89
N ALA A 6 4.04 -18.11 1.60
CA ALA A 6 5.20 -17.76 0.78
C ALA A 6 5.37 -16.25 0.61
N LEU A 7 4.26 -15.51 0.51
CA LEU A 7 4.25 -14.04 0.39
C LEU A 7 4.44 -13.34 1.75
N LEU A 8 3.94 -13.93 2.81
CA LEU A 8 3.88 -13.38 4.16
C LEU A 8 4.43 -14.39 5.18
N PRO A 9 5.75 -14.68 5.14
CA PRO A 9 6.35 -15.76 5.92
C PRO A 9 6.19 -15.58 7.43
N ARG A 10 6.13 -14.34 7.93
CA ARG A 10 5.85 -14.07 9.36
C ARG A 10 4.53 -14.66 9.85
N LEU A 11 3.52 -14.79 8.99
CA LEU A 11 2.24 -15.41 9.36
C LEU A 11 2.37 -16.93 9.53
N ARG A 12 3.31 -17.56 8.81
CA ARG A 12 3.59 -18.99 8.97
C ARG A 12 4.05 -19.30 10.39
N ASP A 13 4.94 -18.48 10.94
CA ASP A 13 5.49 -18.66 12.29
C ASP A 13 4.46 -18.37 13.41
N ARG A 14 3.33 -17.77 13.04
CA ARG A 14 2.28 -17.30 13.95
C ARG A 14 0.93 -18.02 13.79
N GLN A 15 0.89 -19.16 13.08
CA GLN A 15 -0.35 -19.87 12.71
C GLN A 15 -1.26 -20.21 13.90
N THR A 16 -0.68 -20.50 15.04
CA THR A 16 -1.42 -20.87 16.28
C THR A 16 -1.69 -19.69 17.19
N GLN A 17 -1.17 -18.50 16.87
CA GLN A 17 -1.35 -17.31 17.67
C GLN A 17 -2.70 -16.66 17.40
N LEU A 18 -3.38 -16.18 18.45
CA LEU A 18 -4.63 -15.42 18.31
C LEU A 18 -4.38 -14.13 17.52
N ALA A 19 -5.23 -13.86 16.54
CA ALA A 19 -5.09 -12.68 15.67
C ALA A 19 -5.03 -11.35 16.45
N GLY A 20 -5.80 -11.23 17.53
CA GLY A 20 -5.81 -10.03 18.38
C GLY A 20 -4.52 -9.81 19.17
N SER A 21 -3.67 -10.83 19.31
CA SER A 21 -2.37 -10.74 20.00
C SER A 21 -1.19 -10.47 19.06
N LEU A 22 -1.43 -10.41 17.76
CA LEU A 22 -0.44 -10.05 16.76
C LEU A 22 -0.07 -8.56 16.87
N SER A 23 1.16 -8.20 16.51
CA SER A 23 1.55 -6.81 16.35
C SER A 23 0.74 -6.13 15.24
N GLY A 24 0.62 -4.79 15.25
CA GLY A 24 -0.12 -4.06 14.22
C GLY A 24 0.31 -4.40 12.78
N GLY A 25 1.61 -4.57 12.54
CA GLY A 25 2.12 -4.98 11.23
C GLY A 25 1.75 -6.42 10.86
N GLU A 26 1.76 -7.34 11.80
CA GLU A 26 1.32 -8.72 11.58
C GLU A 26 -0.20 -8.79 11.36
N GLN A 27 -0.98 -7.98 12.07
CA GLN A 27 -2.43 -7.85 11.83
C GLN A 27 -2.72 -7.32 10.41
N GLN A 28 -1.94 -6.35 9.94
CA GLN A 28 -2.07 -5.83 8.58
C GLN A 28 -1.70 -6.90 7.53
N MET A 29 -0.63 -7.65 7.77
CA MET A 29 -0.25 -8.79 6.94
C MET A 29 -1.35 -9.86 6.93
N LEU A 30 -1.95 -10.14 8.08
CA LEU A 30 -3.08 -11.08 8.19
C LEU A 30 -4.28 -10.61 7.37
N ALA A 31 -4.61 -9.31 7.40
CA ALA A 31 -5.71 -8.75 6.61
C ALA A 31 -5.46 -8.94 5.11
N ILE A 32 -4.24 -8.65 4.62
CA ILE A 32 -3.83 -8.88 3.23
C ILE A 32 -3.90 -10.38 2.89
N GLY A 33 -3.35 -11.24 3.77
CA GLY A 33 -3.36 -12.69 3.57
C GLY A 33 -4.78 -13.26 3.47
N ARG A 34 -5.71 -12.78 4.31
CA ARG A 34 -7.13 -13.15 4.24
C ARG A 34 -7.77 -12.72 2.93
N ALA A 35 -7.53 -11.49 2.48
CA ALA A 35 -8.03 -11.01 1.19
C ALA A 35 -7.52 -11.90 0.04
N MET A 36 -6.26 -12.30 0.07
CA MET A 36 -5.65 -13.17 -0.92
C MET A 36 -6.27 -14.58 -0.96
N MET A 37 -6.78 -15.10 0.16
CA MET A 37 -7.46 -16.39 0.22
C MET A 37 -8.75 -16.42 -0.60
N ALA A 38 -9.40 -15.26 -0.81
CA ALA A 38 -10.60 -15.15 -1.63
C ALA A 38 -10.32 -15.20 -3.14
N GLY A 39 -9.06 -15.24 -3.59
CA GLY A 39 -8.70 -15.20 -5.00
C GLY A 39 -9.12 -13.91 -5.71
N PRO A 40 -8.78 -12.73 -5.18
CA PRO A 40 -9.29 -11.46 -5.68
C PRO A 40 -8.78 -11.17 -7.09
N ARG A 41 -9.60 -10.47 -7.88
CA ARG A 41 -9.24 -9.93 -9.20
C ARG A 41 -8.69 -8.51 -9.12
N LEU A 42 -8.87 -7.86 -7.98
CA LEU A 42 -8.37 -6.52 -7.65
C LEU A 42 -8.20 -6.45 -6.14
N LEU A 43 -7.10 -5.89 -5.66
CA LEU A 43 -6.85 -5.64 -4.25
C LEU A 43 -6.97 -4.14 -3.96
N LEU A 44 -7.83 -3.79 -3.01
CA LEU A 44 -8.04 -2.42 -2.55
C LEU A 44 -7.47 -2.28 -1.14
N LEU A 45 -6.61 -1.28 -0.93
CA LEU A 45 -5.99 -1.03 0.36
C LEU A 45 -6.08 0.46 0.69
N ASP A 46 -6.52 0.73 1.91
CA ASP A 46 -6.59 2.08 2.46
C ASP A 46 -5.57 2.21 3.60
N GLU A 47 -4.56 3.04 3.37
CA GLU A 47 -3.46 3.37 4.29
C GLU A 47 -2.81 2.14 4.99
N PRO A 48 -2.42 1.07 4.26
CA PRO A 48 -1.92 -0.15 4.89
C PRO A 48 -0.61 0.02 5.65
N SER A 49 0.09 1.13 5.48
CA SER A 49 1.34 1.45 6.20
C SER A 49 1.16 2.36 7.41
N LEU A 50 -0.08 2.84 7.66
CA LEU A 50 -0.35 3.80 8.73
C LEU A 50 -0.02 3.22 10.11
N GLY A 51 0.68 4.00 10.92
CA GLY A 51 1.06 3.62 12.30
C GLY A 51 2.13 2.53 12.38
N LEU A 52 2.66 2.05 11.27
CA LEU A 52 3.69 1.02 11.25
C LEU A 52 5.11 1.60 11.29
N ALA A 53 6.02 0.83 11.91
CA ALA A 53 7.44 1.11 11.83
C ALA A 53 7.91 1.11 10.35
N PRO A 54 8.85 1.97 9.94
CA PRO A 54 9.28 2.12 8.55
C PRO A 54 9.65 0.81 7.85
N ARG A 55 10.30 -0.11 8.59
CA ARG A 55 10.69 -1.42 8.06
C ARG A 55 9.47 -2.29 7.71
N LEU A 56 8.47 -2.33 8.59
CA LEU A 56 7.23 -3.11 8.35
C LEU A 56 6.40 -2.50 7.23
N ALA A 57 6.31 -1.17 7.18
CA ALA A 57 5.65 -0.48 6.08
C ALA A 57 6.31 -0.82 4.72
N ALA A 58 7.65 -0.81 4.65
CA ALA A 58 8.39 -1.18 3.45
C ALA A 58 8.16 -2.66 3.07
N GLU A 59 8.06 -3.57 4.04
CA GLU A 59 7.77 -4.99 3.82
C GLU A 59 6.37 -5.20 3.21
N ILE A 60 5.36 -4.48 3.72
CA ILE A 60 4.00 -4.52 3.16
C ILE A 60 3.99 -3.99 1.73
N ILE A 61 4.57 -2.83 1.47
CA ILE A 61 4.64 -2.25 0.13
C ILE A 61 5.38 -3.18 -0.84
N GLY A 62 6.47 -3.81 -0.40
CA GLY A 62 7.20 -4.83 -1.17
C GLY A 62 6.33 -6.05 -1.51
N THR A 63 5.50 -6.51 -0.57
CA THR A 63 4.54 -7.59 -0.81
C THR A 63 3.51 -7.19 -1.87
N LEU A 64 2.98 -5.97 -1.80
CA LEU A 64 2.03 -5.46 -2.79
C LEU A 64 2.66 -5.35 -4.18
N ALA A 65 3.92 -4.91 -4.26
CA ALA A 65 4.68 -4.89 -5.51
C ALA A 65 4.79 -6.31 -6.12
N THR A 66 5.13 -7.30 -5.30
CA THR A 66 5.22 -8.71 -5.74
C THR A 66 3.88 -9.22 -6.25
N LEU A 67 2.78 -8.95 -5.55
CA LEU A 67 1.43 -9.32 -5.99
C LEU A 67 1.07 -8.68 -7.33
N ASN A 68 1.39 -7.40 -7.50
CA ASN A 68 1.13 -6.68 -8.73
C ASN A 68 1.95 -7.24 -9.91
N GLN A 69 3.23 -7.57 -9.69
CA GLN A 69 4.08 -8.24 -10.69
C GLN A 69 3.55 -9.62 -11.09
N GLN A 70 2.86 -10.31 -10.17
CA GLN A 70 2.17 -11.58 -10.45
C GLN A 70 0.83 -11.42 -11.18
N GLY A 71 0.48 -10.19 -11.57
CA GLY A 71 -0.72 -9.89 -12.35
C GLY A 71 -1.96 -9.53 -11.53
N LEU A 72 -1.85 -9.34 -10.21
CA LEU A 72 -2.95 -8.84 -9.39
C LEU A 72 -2.95 -7.31 -9.41
N PRO A 73 -3.97 -6.66 -9.98
CA PRO A 73 -4.11 -5.20 -9.89
C PRO A 73 -4.27 -4.76 -8.44
N VAL A 74 -3.64 -3.65 -8.10
CA VAL A 74 -3.70 -3.05 -6.75
C VAL A 74 -4.13 -1.59 -6.87
N LEU A 75 -5.15 -1.20 -6.13
CA LEU A 75 -5.48 0.20 -5.85
C LEU A 75 -5.08 0.51 -4.41
N LEU A 76 -4.12 1.40 -4.26
CA LEU A 76 -3.52 1.75 -2.99
C LEU A 76 -3.80 3.20 -2.65
N VAL A 77 -4.40 3.46 -1.50
CA VAL A 77 -4.50 4.79 -0.90
C VAL A 77 -3.39 4.91 0.15
N GLU A 78 -2.55 5.91 0.04
CA GLU A 78 -1.42 6.15 0.94
C GLU A 78 -1.12 7.64 1.12
N GLN A 79 -0.82 8.04 2.35
CA GLN A 79 -0.35 9.39 2.65
C GLN A 79 1.15 9.54 2.36
N ARG A 80 1.91 8.47 2.53
CA ARG A 80 3.36 8.44 2.27
C ARG A 80 3.63 8.26 0.78
N ALA A 81 3.38 9.33 0.01
CA ALA A 81 3.51 9.31 -1.44
C ALA A 81 4.82 8.67 -1.97
N PRO A 82 6.02 8.93 -1.39
CA PRO A 82 7.25 8.30 -1.85
C PRO A 82 7.25 6.78 -1.76
N MET A 83 6.47 6.19 -0.84
CA MET A 83 6.35 4.73 -0.74
C MET A 83 5.40 4.18 -1.80
N ALA A 84 4.24 4.82 -1.99
CA ALA A 84 3.26 4.43 -3.00
C ALA A 84 3.83 4.55 -4.42
N LEU A 85 4.53 5.64 -4.71
CA LEU A 85 5.11 5.92 -6.03
C LEU A 85 6.19 4.89 -6.45
N LYS A 86 6.85 4.21 -5.50
CA LYS A 86 7.82 3.14 -5.82
C LYS A 86 7.18 1.95 -6.54
N ILE A 87 5.91 1.71 -6.35
CA ILE A 87 5.20 0.54 -6.91
C ILE A 87 4.07 0.93 -7.86
N ALA A 88 3.67 2.19 -7.88
CA ALA A 88 2.61 2.70 -8.72
C ALA A 88 3.08 2.87 -10.17
N ARG A 89 2.18 2.67 -11.13
CA ARG A 89 2.37 3.07 -12.54
C ARG A 89 1.84 4.48 -12.78
N ARG A 90 0.84 4.88 -12.01
CA ARG A 90 0.21 6.21 -12.00
C ARG A 90 -0.35 6.47 -10.61
N ALA A 91 -0.50 7.72 -10.26
CA ALA A 91 -1.11 8.14 -9.01
C ALA A 91 -2.10 9.28 -9.24
N TYR A 92 -3.16 9.28 -8.45
CA TYR A 92 -4.10 10.37 -8.37
C TYR A 92 -3.84 11.13 -7.08
N LEU A 93 -3.54 12.42 -7.18
CA LEU A 93 -3.39 13.30 -6.04
C LEU A 93 -4.76 13.81 -5.63
N MET A 94 -5.09 13.65 -4.35
CA MET A 94 -6.39 14.04 -3.81
C MET A 94 -6.22 15.11 -2.74
N ALA A 95 -7.00 16.18 -2.82
CA ALA A 95 -7.09 17.22 -1.82
C ALA A 95 -8.56 17.58 -1.59
N VAL A 96 -8.97 17.75 -0.32
CA VAL A 96 -10.33 18.18 0.08
C VAL A 96 -11.43 17.41 -0.65
N GLY A 97 -11.26 16.07 -0.74
CA GLY A 97 -12.25 15.18 -1.36
C GLY A 97 -12.32 15.24 -2.89
N ARG A 98 -11.35 15.87 -3.55
CA ARG A 98 -11.28 16.00 -5.02
C ARG A 98 -9.94 15.50 -5.54
N ILE A 99 -9.95 14.88 -6.73
CA ILE A 99 -8.72 14.59 -7.46
C ILE A 99 -8.24 15.91 -8.08
N VAL A 100 -7.03 16.32 -7.71
CA VAL A 100 -6.41 17.57 -8.19
C VAL A 100 -5.42 17.34 -9.32
N ALA A 101 -4.84 16.13 -9.42
CA ALA A 101 -3.94 15.76 -10.52
C ALA A 101 -3.89 14.24 -10.72
N GLU A 102 -3.57 13.82 -11.93
CA GLU A 102 -3.06 12.49 -12.26
C GLU A 102 -1.58 12.64 -12.64
N VAL A 103 -0.72 11.80 -12.06
CA VAL A 103 0.74 11.87 -12.25
C VAL A 103 1.33 10.48 -12.42
N THR A 104 2.47 10.41 -13.07
CA THR A 104 3.32 9.22 -13.09
C THR A 104 4.46 9.37 -12.07
N PRO A 105 5.07 8.25 -11.60
CA PRO A 105 6.18 8.33 -10.67
C PRO A 105 7.35 9.19 -11.16
N ASP A 106 7.59 9.23 -12.47
CA ASP A 106 8.70 9.99 -13.08
C ASP A 106 8.48 11.50 -13.01
N GLU A 107 7.23 11.97 -12.87
CA GLU A 107 6.88 13.38 -12.71
C GLU A 107 7.10 13.90 -11.28
N ILE A 108 7.35 12.99 -10.34
CA ILE A 108 7.51 13.28 -8.91
C ILE A 108 8.91 12.86 -8.47
N ALA A 109 9.90 13.68 -8.74
CA ALA A 109 11.27 13.42 -8.32
C ALA A 109 11.55 13.82 -6.87
N SER A 110 10.73 14.71 -6.30
CA SER A 110 10.92 15.25 -4.97
C SER A 110 9.60 15.55 -4.26
N PRO A 111 9.60 15.67 -2.90
CA PRO A 111 8.44 16.15 -2.16
C PRO A 111 7.95 17.54 -2.60
N HIS A 112 8.84 18.37 -3.14
CA HIS A 112 8.49 19.70 -3.64
C HIS A 112 7.60 19.62 -4.90
N ASP A 113 7.80 18.61 -5.74
CA ASP A 113 6.95 18.41 -6.92
C ASP A 113 5.51 18.09 -6.52
N LEU A 114 5.32 17.28 -5.48
CA LEU A 114 4.00 17.01 -4.89
C LEU A 114 3.35 18.30 -4.36
N ALA A 115 4.12 19.12 -3.64
CA ALA A 115 3.61 20.38 -3.08
C ALA A 115 3.05 21.31 -4.16
N ARG A 116 3.67 21.37 -5.34
CA ARG A 116 3.19 22.18 -6.46
C ARG A 116 1.77 21.82 -6.89
N TYR A 117 1.43 20.53 -6.93
CA TYR A 117 0.08 20.09 -7.30
C TYR A 117 -0.96 20.45 -6.25
N TYR A 118 -0.61 20.44 -4.96
CA TYR A 118 -1.53 20.80 -3.89
C TYR A 118 -1.78 22.31 -3.80
N PHE A 119 -0.72 23.13 -3.92
CA PHE A 119 -0.83 24.58 -3.75
C PHE A 119 -1.27 25.32 -5.01
N SER A 120 -1.11 24.76 -6.21
CA SER A 120 -1.61 25.40 -7.43
C SER A 120 -3.14 25.41 -7.55
N HIS A 121 -3.86 24.73 -6.67
CA HIS A 121 -5.32 24.63 -6.65
C HIS A 121 -5.99 25.38 -5.49
N GLU A 122 -5.21 26.08 -4.63
CA GLU A 122 -5.76 26.92 -3.55
C GLU A 122 -6.17 28.34 -4.00
N SER A 123 -6.11 28.65 -5.28
CA SER A 123 -6.45 29.98 -5.81
C SER A 123 -7.79 29.94 -6.55
N VAL A 124 -8.88 29.58 -5.83
CA VAL A 124 -10.26 29.92 -6.23
C VAL A 124 -11.08 30.17 -4.99
#